data_a4de8b53bd700bf414a86c8903fa80b8
#
_entry.id   a4de8b53bd700bf414a86c8903fa80b8
#
_cell.length_a   1.000
_cell.length_b   1.000
_cell.length_c   1.000
_cell.angle_alpha   90.00
_cell.angle_beta   90.00
_cell.angle_gamma   90.00
#
_symmetry.space_group_name_H-M   'P 1'
#
loop_
_entity.id
_entity.type
_entity.pdbx_description
1 polymer ?
#
loop_
_entity_poly.entity_id
_entity_poly.type
_entity_poly.pdbx_seq_one_letter_code
_entity_poly.pdbx_strand_id
1 'polypeptide(L)'
;MKTISLYTNNGSWLTQLHPFTKLWYLAAAICIPLLTGSLWGFAVMIIISFVLLKSGRLIKKALPLIAFSFTIILTIFLIHGLVNQQNKNVLFAIGFLRFYKEGLLYAAHIGLNILNMLLSFTIVVLSTRPSELVDELERKGFSPRFGYIINSVFQIIPQMMGTMHTITDAQRSR
;
A
#
# COMPACT_ATOMS: atom_id res chain seq x y z
N MET A 1 -24.39 -6.37 -4.47
CA MET A 1 -23.41 -7.15 -3.69
C MET A 1 -22.05 -6.43 -3.74
N LYS A 2 -21.56 -5.91 -2.61
CA LYS A 2 -20.20 -5.34 -2.54
C LYS A 2 -19.22 -6.52 -2.48
N THR A 3 -18.58 -6.81 -3.60
CA THR A 3 -17.46 -7.77 -3.63
C THR A 3 -16.36 -7.26 -2.70
N ILE A 4 -15.80 -8.14 -1.89
CA ILE A 4 -14.69 -7.85 -0.94
C ILE A 4 -13.38 -7.53 -1.68
N SER A 5 -13.41 -7.42 -2.97
CA SER A 5 -12.27 -7.03 -3.79
C SER A 5 -11.96 -5.54 -3.58
N LEU A 6 -10.80 -5.23 -3.05
CA LEU A 6 -10.22 -3.89 -2.99
C LEU A 6 -9.98 -3.32 -4.41
N TYR A 7 -9.97 -4.18 -5.41
CA TYR A 7 -9.83 -3.81 -6.81
C TYR A 7 -10.97 -2.90 -7.27
N THR A 8 -10.61 -1.90 -8.02
CA THR A 8 -11.56 -0.93 -8.59
C THR A 8 -11.42 -0.88 -10.10
N ASN A 9 -12.44 -1.38 -10.78
CA ASN A 9 -12.52 -1.19 -12.22
C ASN A 9 -13.04 0.22 -12.53
N ASN A 10 -12.13 1.18 -12.64
CA ASN A 10 -12.46 2.56 -13.00
C ASN A 10 -12.29 2.84 -14.50
N GLY A 11 -12.02 1.81 -15.33
CA GLY A 11 -11.71 2.00 -16.74
C GLY A 11 -10.49 2.88 -17.02
N SER A 12 -9.63 3.11 -16.00
CA SER A 12 -8.43 3.93 -16.17
C SER A 12 -7.34 3.13 -16.88
N TRP A 13 -6.47 3.84 -17.63
CA TRP A 13 -5.34 3.21 -18.30
C TRP A 13 -4.46 2.40 -17.33
N LEU A 14 -4.39 2.81 -16.05
CA LEU A 14 -3.63 2.11 -15.01
C LEU A 14 -4.20 0.70 -14.72
N THR A 15 -5.52 0.53 -14.78
CA THR A 15 -6.16 -0.79 -14.60
C THR A 15 -5.93 -1.70 -15.80
N GLN A 16 -5.76 -1.12 -17.01
CA GLN A 16 -5.51 -1.85 -18.24
C GLN A 16 -4.05 -2.26 -18.46
N LEU A 17 -3.12 -1.67 -17.68
CA LEU A 17 -1.72 -2.04 -17.74
C LEU A 17 -1.51 -3.50 -17.31
N HIS A 18 -0.57 -4.15 -17.98
CA HIS A 18 -0.19 -5.52 -17.67
C HIS A 18 0.22 -5.70 -16.21
N PRO A 19 -0.24 -6.76 -15.51
CA PRO A 19 0.04 -6.97 -14.08
C PRO A 19 1.54 -6.98 -13.75
N PHE A 20 2.37 -7.55 -14.59
CA PHE A 20 3.83 -7.57 -14.41
C PHE A 20 4.47 -6.18 -14.42
N THR A 21 3.97 -5.26 -15.26
CA THR A 21 4.49 -3.89 -15.29
C THR A 21 4.27 -3.19 -13.95
N LYS A 22 3.13 -3.44 -13.31
CA LYS A 22 2.82 -2.91 -11.97
C LYS A 22 3.69 -3.53 -10.89
N LEU A 23 4.01 -4.82 -11.00
CA LEU A 23 4.95 -5.49 -10.08
C LEU A 23 6.38 -4.97 -10.26
N TRP A 24 6.83 -4.74 -11.49
CA TRP A 24 8.13 -4.12 -11.75
C TRP A 24 8.20 -2.69 -11.21
N TYR A 25 7.11 -1.94 -11.36
CA TYR A 25 6.99 -0.62 -10.72
C TYR A 25 7.12 -0.71 -9.20
N LEU A 26 6.42 -1.66 -8.56
CA LEU A 26 6.50 -1.88 -7.11
C LEU A 26 7.94 -2.21 -6.67
N ALA A 27 8.59 -3.13 -7.37
CA ALA A 27 9.97 -3.51 -7.10
C ALA A 27 10.91 -2.29 -7.25
N ALA A 28 10.78 -1.53 -8.33
CA ALA A 28 11.57 -0.33 -8.56
C ALA A 28 11.31 0.75 -7.48
N ALA A 29 10.04 0.96 -7.12
CA ALA A 29 9.66 1.93 -6.11
C ALA A 29 10.22 1.62 -4.71
N ILE A 30 10.43 0.36 -4.41
CA ILE A 30 11.05 -0.09 -3.15
C ILE A 30 12.58 -0.06 -3.27
N CYS A 31 13.15 -0.64 -4.32
CA CYS A 31 14.60 -0.83 -4.45
C CYS A 31 15.36 0.49 -4.71
N ILE A 32 14.84 1.37 -5.57
CA ILE A 32 15.57 2.58 -5.96
C ILE A 32 15.85 3.50 -4.77
N PRO A 33 14.88 3.88 -3.94
CA PRO A 33 15.14 4.74 -2.79
C PRO A 33 16.00 4.07 -1.72
N LEU A 34 15.87 2.75 -1.56
CA LEU A 34 16.66 1.98 -0.60
C LEU A 34 18.14 1.95 -1.00
N LEU A 35 18.44 1.76 -2.28
CA LEU A 35 19.79 1.73 -2.81
C LEU A 35 20.45 3.12 -2.84
N THR A 36 19.69 4.16 -3.11
CA THR A 36 20.20 5.54 -3.12
C THR A 36 20.43 6.10 -1.73
N GLY A 37 19.71 5.60 -0.72
CA GLY A 37 19.79 6.08 0.67
C GLY A 37 19.48 7.57 0.84
N SER A 38 18.97 8.23 -0.19
CA SER A 38 18.76 9.67 -0.24
C SER A 38 17.28 10.03 -0.04
N LEU A 39 17.01 11.06 0.77
CA LEU A 39 15.67 11.63 0.94
C LEU A 39 15.04 12.07 -0.40
N TRP A 40 15.86 12.52 -1.34
CA TRP A 40 15.39 12.91 -2.69
C TRP A 40 14.85 11.71 -3.47
N GLY A 41 15.46 10.53 -3.35
CA GLY A 41 14.97 9.31 -3.98
C GLY A 41 13.56 8.96 -3.55
N PHE A 42 13.27 9.04 -2.23
CA PHE A 42 11.93 8.82 -1.70
C PHE A 42 10.94 9.89 -2.20
N ALA A 43 11.33 11.17 -2.19
CA ALA A 43 10.46 12.26 -2.63
C ALA A 43 10.04 12.09 -4.10
N VAL A 44 10.98 11.77 -4.99
CA VAL A 44 10.69 11.54 -6.42
C VAL A 44 9.72 10.37 -6.60
N MET A 45 9.95 9.23 -5.93
CA MET A 45 9.08 8.06 -6.05
C MET A 45 7.70 8.30 -5.47
N ILE A 46 7.59 9.04 -4.36
CA ILE A 46 6.30 9.46 -3.80
C ILE A 46 5.53 10.35 -4.78
N ILE A 47 6.19 11.31 -5.42
CA ILE A 47 5.56 12.17 -6.43
C ILE A 47 5.04 11.32 -7.60
N ILE A 48 5.85 10.39 -8.11
CA ILE A 48 5.43 9.46 -9.18
C ILE A 48 4.20 8.66 -8.73
N SER A 49 4.22 8.11 -7.51
CA SER A 49 3.09 7.36 -6.95
C SER A 49 1.83 8.21 -6.86
N PHE A 50 1.94 9.46 -6.42
CA PHE A 50 0.81 10.39 -6.38
C PHE A 50 0.25 10.71 -7.77
N VAL A 51 1.12 10.93 -8.75
CA VAL A 51 0.70 11.16 -10.15
C VAL A 51 -0.04 9.93 -10.69
N LEU A 52 0.47 8.73 -10.44
CA LEU A 52 -0.17 7.48 -10.85
C LEU A 52 -1.53 7.28 -10.17
N LEU A 53 -1.65 7.53 -8.87
CA LEU A 53 -2.92 7.46 -8.13
C LEU A 53 -3.95 8.46 -8.67
N LYS A 54 -3.50 9.69 -8.98
CA LYS A 54 -4.36 10.73 -9.55
C LYS A 54 -4.85 10.34 -10.95
N SER A 55 -3.93 9.89 -11.80
CA SER A 55 -4.23 9.44 -13.17
C SER A 55 -5.16 8.22 -13.17
N GLY A 56 -4.95 7.28 -12.23
CA GLY A 56 -5.80 6.10 -12.03
C GLY A 56 -7.15 6.39 -11.38
N ARG A 57 -7.44 7.63 -10.97
CA ARG A 57 -8.65 8.02 -10.20
C ARG A 57 -8.83 7.20 -8.92
N LEU A 58 -7.72 6.77 -8.31
CA LEU A 58 -7.71 5.89 -7.13
C LEU A 58 -7.53 6.65 -5.81
N ILE A 59 -7.31 7.98 -5.84
CA ILE A 59 -7.01 8.80 -4.65
C ILE A 59 -8.07 8.64 -3.56
N LYS A 60 -9.37 8.70 -3.90
CA LYS A 60 -10.44 8.60 -2.90
C LYS A 60 -10.41 7.28 -2.12
N LYS A 61 -9.98 6.19 -2.77
CA LYS A 61 -9.87 4.88 -2.14
C LYS A 61 -8.52 4.68 -1.42
N ALA A 62 -7.48 5.37 -1.86
CA ALA A 62 -6.18 5.41 -1.19
C ALA A 62 -6.20 6.29 0.07
N LEU A 63 -7.14 7.24 0.18
CA LEU A 63 -7.21 8.21 1.27
C LEU A 63 -7.17 7.58 2.68
N PRO A 64 -7.94 6.53 3.01
CA PRO A 64 -7.87 5.91 4.33
C PRO A 64 -6.50 5.29 4.63
N LEU A 65 -5.82 4.73 3.61
CA LEU A 65 -4.48 4.19 3.76
C LEU A 65 -3.43 5.30 3.96
N ILE A 66 -3.60 6.42 3.25
CA ILE A 66 -2.75 7.61 3.42
C ILE A 66 -2.94 8.21 4.82
N ALA A 67 -4.18 8.31 5.31
CA ALA A 67 -4.48 8.80 6.65
C ALA A 67 -3.87 7.89 7.73
N PHE A 68 -3.97 6.57 7.56
CA PHE A 68 -3.32 5.59 8.44
C PHE A 68 -1.80 5.74 8.43
N SER A 69 -1.19 5.91 7.24
CA SER A 69 0.25 6.18 7.11
C SER A 69 0.66 7.44 7.86
N PHE A 70 -0.14 8.50 7.78
CA PHE A 70 0.14 9.76 8.47
C PHE A 70 0.17 9.59 9.99
N THR A 71 -0.73 8.78 10.55
CA THR A 71 -0.73 8.46 11.99
C THR A 71 0.56 7.75 12.40
N ILE A 72 1.01 6.75 11.60
CA ILE A 72 2.25 6.03 11.86
C ILE A 72 3.45 6.99 11.80
N ILE A 73 3.52 7.81 10.76
CA ILE A 73 4.61 8.78 10.56
C ILE A 73 4.66 9.77 11.73
N LEU A 74 3.52 10.29 12.16
CA LEU A 74 3.45 11.18 13.31
C LEU A 74 4.00 10.54 14.59
N THR A 75 3.64 9.29 14.84
CA THR A 75 4.15 8.51 15.97
C THR A 75 5.68 8.34 15.90
N ILE A 76 6.21 8.03 14.72
CA ILE A 76 7.65 7.87 14.49
C ILE A 76 8.38 9.20 14.72
N PHE A 77 7.83 10.31 14.24
CA PHE A 77 8.39 11.64 14.48
C PHE A 77 8.43 12.01 15.97
N LEU A 78 7.39 11.69 16.72
CA LEU A 78 7.36 11.93 18.16
C LEU A 78 8.40 11.08 18.90
N ILE A 79 8.45 9.78 18.61
CA ILE A 79 9.34 8.86 19.31
C ILE A 79 10.81 9.18 18.98
N HIS A 80 11.17 9.24 17.70
CA HIS A 80 12.56 9.46 17.30
C HIS A 80 13.01 10.90 17.49
N GLY A 81 12.11 11.86 17.37
CA GLY A 81 12.42 13.26 17.67
C GLY A 81 12.79 13.51 19.13
N LEU A 82 12.19 12.75 20.06
CA LEU A 82 12.38 12.94 21.50
C LEU A 82 13.44 11.99 22.11
N VAL A 83 13.49 10.73 21.67
CA VAL A 83 14.16 9.63 22.41
C VAL A 83 15.30 8.97 21.62
N ASN A 84 15.71 9.48 20.47
CA ASN A 84 16.77 8.85 19.69
C ASN A 84 18.13 8.95 20.44
N GLN A 85 18.85 7.84 20.54
CA GLN A 85 20.16 7.75 21.23
C GLN A 85 21.29 8.57 20.58
N GLN A 86 21.14 8.95 19.30
CA GLN A 86 22.12 9.74 18.55
C GLN A 86 21.90 11.25 18.62
N ASN A 87 21.02 11.68 19.51
CA ASN A 87 20.61 13.08 19.65
C ASN A 87 21.75 13.93 20.24
N LYS A 88 22.34 14.81 19.44
CA LYS A 88 23.41 15.75 19.86
C LYS A 88 22.97 17.21 19.77
N ASN A 89 22.25 17.59 18.71
CA ASN A 89 21.88 18.96 18.44
C ASN A 89 20.39 19.20 18.66
N VAL A 90 20.07 20.00 19.67
CA VAL A 90 18.69 20.42 19.94
C VAL A 90 18.27 21.45 18.89
N LEU A 91 17.23 21.15 18.13
CA LEU A 91 16.65 22.05 17.13
C LEU A 91 15.59 22.95 17.73
N PHE A 92 14.79 22.39 18.62
CA PHE A 92 13.63 23.08 19.18
C PHE A 92 13.27 22.49 20.54
N ALA A 93 12.96 23.33 21.51
CA ALA A 93 12.55 22.90 22.84
C ALA A 93 11.25 23.59 23.22
N ILE A 94 10.24 22.82 23.62
CA ILE A 94 8.99 23.30 24.21
C ILE A 94 8.89 22.75 25.64
N GLY A 95 9.19 23.57 26.64
CA GLY A 95 9.18 23.15 28.03
C GLY A 95 10.17 22.00 28.28
N PHE A 96 9.68 20.85 28.68
CA PHE A 96 10.50 19.64 28.92
C PHE A 96 10.73 18.78 27.69
N LEU A 97 10.07 19.05 26.55
CA LEU A 97 10.21 18.31 25.31
C LEU A 97 11.30 18.95 24.45
N ARG A 98 12.34 18.19 24.15
CA ARG A 98 13.46 18.63 23.30
C ARG A 98 13.47 17.81 22.02
N PHE A 99 13.29 18.48 20.87
CA PHE A 99 13.40 17.85 19.56
C PHE A 99 14.81 18.02 19.00
N TYR A 100 15.36 16.91 18.54
CA TYR A 100 16.72 16.84 18.04
C TYR A 100 16.75 16.71 16.52
N LYS A 101 17.69 17.39 15.89
CA LYS A 101 17.85 17.42 14.45
C LYS A 101 18.08 16.01 13.86
N GLU A 102 18.95 15.25 14.49
CA GLU A 102 19.31 13.90 14.06
C GLU A 102 18.11 12.96 14.15
N GLY A 103 17.36 13.02 15.24
CA GLY A 103 16.15 12.22 15.44
C GLY A 103 15.07 12.55 14.42
N LEU A 104 14.88 13.83 14.10
CA LEU A 104 13.92 14.28 13.09
C LEU A 104 14.32 13.84 11.67
N LEU A 105 15.60 13.93 11.30
CA LEU A 105 16.08 13.46 10.00
C LEU A 105 15.93 11.95 9.85
N TYR A 106 16.22 11.21 10.91
CA TYR A 106 16.04 9.76 10.93
C TYR A 106 14.56 9.37 10.82
N ALA A 107 13.69 10.06 11.57
CA ALA A 107 12.24 9.89 11.49
C ALA A 107 11.69 10.23 10.10
N ALA A 108 12.20 11.29 9.47
CA ALA A 108 11.83 11.64 8.10
C ALA A 108 12.21 10.55 7.10
N HIS A 109 13.41 9.98 7.22
CA HIS A 109 13.86 8.89 6.36
C HIS A 109 12.96 7.65 6.47
N ILE A 110 12.67 7.21 7.69
CA ILE A 110 11.77 6.07 7.94
C ILE A 110 10.35 6.40 7.48
N GLY A 111 9.85 7.58 7.82
CA GLY A 111 8.48 8.00 7.46
C GLY A 111 8.27 8.05 5.96
N LEU A 112 9.21 8.63 5.20
CA LEU A 112 9.15 8.67 3.74
C LEU A 112 9.26 7.27 3.12
N ASN A 113 10.08 6.39 3.69
CA ASN A 113 10.17 5.00 3.24
C ASN A 113 8.83 4.27 3.42
N ILE A 114 8.22 4.36 4.59
CA ILE A 114 6.92 3.75 4.88
C ILE A 114 5.84 4.31 3.95
N LEU A 115 5.80 5.63 3.78
CA LEU A 115 4.84 6.29 2.89
C LEU A 115 5.01 5.81 1.44
N ASN A 116 6.24 5.75 0.95
CA ASN A 116 6.54 5.27 -0.39
C ASN A 116 6.10 3.81 -0.59
N MET A 117 6.43 2.92 0.35
CA MET A 117 6.00 1.52 0.30
C MET A 117 4.47 1.39 0.29
N LEU A 118 3.78 2.09 1.19
CA LEU A 118 2.32 2.03 1.29
C LEU A 118 1.63 2.58 0.04
N LEU A 119 2.11 3.70 -0.51
CA LEU A 119 1.55 4.26 -1.74
C LEU A 119 1.76 3.32 -2.94
N SER A 120 2.97 2.78 -3.11
CA SER A 120 3.29 1.88 -4.21
C SER A 120 2.50 0.58 -4.12
N PHE A 121 2.38 0.00 -2.91
CA PHE A 121 1.56 -1.18 -2.66
C PHE A 121 0.07 -0.90 -2.92
N THR A 122 -0.43 0.24 -2.48
CA THR A 122 -1.81 0.68 -2.71
C THR A 122 -2.12 0.76 -4.20
N ILE A 123 -1.21 1.28 -5.02
CA ILE A 123 -1.37 1.32 -6.48
C ILE A 123 -1.58 -0.09 -7.03
N VAL A 124 -0.73 -1.03 -6.67
CA VAL A 124 -0.79 -2.41 -7.18
C VAL A 124 -2.08 -3.09 -6.73
N VAL A 125 -2.43 -3.02 -5.45
CA VAL A 125 -3.62 -3.68 -4.89
C VAL A 125 -4.92 -3.13 -5.45
N LEU A 126 -5.02 -1.80 -5.62
CA LEU A 126 -6.24 -1.17 -6.15
C LEU A 126 -6.38 -1.31 -7.68
N SER A 127 -5.27 -1.47 -8.40
CA SER A 127 -5.27 -1.50 -9.87
C SER A 127 -5.16 -2.90 -10.48
N THR A 128 -4.87 -3.94 -9.68
CA THR A 128 -4.64 -5.30 -10.17
C THR A 128 -5.64 -6.27 -9.56
N ARG A 129 -6.27 -7.10 -10.38
CA ARG A 129 -7.07 -8.23 -9.90
C ARG A 129 -6.15 -9.38 -9.53
N PRO A 130 -6.29 -9.99 -8.35
CA PRO A 130 -5.48 -11.15 -7.98
C PRO A 130 -5.60 -12.31 -9.00
N SER A 131 -6.77 -12.53 -9.58
CA SER A 131 -6.98 -13.54 -10.63
C SER A 131 -6.17 -13.26 -11.89
N GLU A 132 -6.12 -12.00 -12.36
CA GLU A 132 -5.32 -11.63 -13.53
C GLU A 132 -3.82 -11.89 -13.32
N LEU A 133 -3.36 -11.67 -12.07
CA LEU A 133 -1.97 -11.96 -11.71
C LEU A 133 -1.66 -13.45 -11.77
N VAL A 134 -2.59 -14.27 -11.29
CA VAL A 134 -2.46 -15.74 -11.31
C VAL A 134 -2.46 -16.27 -12.73
N ASP A 135 -3.41 -15.81 -13.56
CA ASP A 135 -3.52 -16.21 -14.96
C ASP A 135 -2.23 -15.88 -15.76
N GLU A 136 -1.63 -14.73 -15.47
CA GLU A 136 -0.36 -14.32 -16.07
C GLU A 136 0.85 -15.15 -15.57
N LEU A 137 0.84 -15.56 -14.31
CA LEU A 137 1.86 -16.46 -13.77
C LEU A 137 1.78 -17.84 -14.45
N GLU A 138 0.57 -18.35 -14.67
CA GLU A 138 0.37 -19.62 -15.42
C GLU A 138 0.91 -19.54 -16.85
N ARG A 139 0.65 -18.44 -17.55
CA ARG A 139 1.18 -18.20 -18.90
C ARG A 139 2.71 -18.19 -18.95
N LYS A 140 3.37 -17.85 -17.86
CA LYS A 140 4.84 -17.87 -17.74
C LYS A 140 5.42 -19.19 -17.26
N GLY A 141 4.61 -20.25 -17.15
CA GLY A 141 5.08 -21.61 -16.86
C GLY A 141 4.91 -22.04 -15.41
N PHE A 142 4.19 -21.25 -14.58
CA PHE A 142 3.75 -21.74 -13.28
C PHE A 142 2.74 -22.88 -13.43
N SER A 143 2.78 -23.84 -12.51
CA SER A 143 1.90 -24.99 -12.58
C SER A 143 0.42 -24.59 -12.61
N PRO A 144 -0.38 -25.02 -13.60
CA PRO A 144 -1.81 -24.74 -13.68
C PRO A 144 -2.60 -25.18 -12.46
N ARG A 145 -2.10 -26.19 -11.73
CA ARG A 145 -2.71 -26.65 -10.47
C ARG A 145 -2.72 -25.57 -9.40
N PHE A 146 -1.66 -24.76 -9.34
CA PHE A 146 -1.54 -23.68 -8.36
C PHE A 146 -2.52 -22.55 -8.67
N GLY A 147 -2.63 -22.16 -9.94
CA GLY A 147 -3.57 -21.16 -10.38
C GLY A 147 -5.02 -21.57 -10.17
N TYR A 148 -5.35 -22.82 -10.47
CA TYR A 148 -6.69 -23.35 -10.20
C TYR A 148 -7.07 -23.27 -8.71
N ILE A 149 -6.15 -23.64 -7.79
CA ILE A 149 -6.39 -23.56 -6.35
C ILE A 149 -6.66 -22.11 -5.94
N ILE A 150 -5.82 -21.17 -6.37
CA ILE A 150 -5.95 -19.75 -5.99
C ILE A 150 -7.24 -19.15 -6.56
N ASN A 151 -7.54 -19.40 -7.85
CA ASN A 151 -8.76 -18.92 -8.49
C ASN A 151 -10.01 -19.51 -7.82
N SER A 152 -9.98 -20.79 -7.44
CA SER A 152 -11.07 -21.44 -6.71
C SER A 152 -11.32 -20.77 -5.36
N VAL A 153 -10.28 -20.43 -4.60
CA VAL A 153 -10.39 -19.72 -3.33
C VAL A 153 -11.05 -18.35 -3.53
N PHE A 154 -10.63 -17.57 -4.54
CA PHE A 154 -11.22 -16.27 -4.84
C PHE A 154 -12.68 -16.35 -5.31
N GLN A 155 -13.12 -17.48 -5.89
CA GLN A 155 -14.52 -17.71 -6.24
C GLN A 155 -15.36 -18.18 -5.05
N ILE A 156 -14.80 -19.07 -4.21
CA ILE A 156 -15.54 -19.68 -3.10
C ILE A 156 -15.82 -18.63 -2.00
N ILE A 157 -14.88 -17.73 -1.70
CA ILE A 157 -15.05 -16.71 -0.64
C ILE A 157 -16.32 -15.86 -0.84
N PRO A 158 -16.58 -15.24 -2.01
CA PRO A 158 -17.82 -14.49 -2.23
C PRO A 158 -19.09 -15.34 -2.16
N GLN A 159 -19.02 -16.59 -2.63
CA GLN A 159 -20.16 -17.54 -2.57
C GLN A 159 -20.51 -17.89 -1.14
N MET A 160 -19.51 -18.25 -0.32
CA MET A 160 -19.71 -18.55 1.10
C MET A 160 -20.32 -17.37 1.86
N MET A 161 -19.85 -16.14 1.59
CA MET A 161 -20.41 -14.95 2.22
C MET A 161 -21.86 -14.69 1.79
N GLY A 162 -22.20 -14.92 0.54
CA GLY A 162 -23.59 -14.86 0.06
C GLY A 162 -24.48 -15.86 0.77
N THR A 163 -24.02 -17.10 0.91
CA THR A 163 -24.76 -18.16 1.61
C THR A 163 -24.92 -17.85 3.10
N MET A 164 -23.87 -17.33 3.77
CA MET A 164 -23.96 -16.92 5.17
C MET A 164 -25.01 -15.81 5.39
N HIS A 165 -25.06 -14.81 4.50
CA HIS A 165 -26.09 -13.77 4.57
C HIS A 165 -27.50 -14.36 4.43
N THR A 166 -27.71 -15.24 3.48
CA THR A 166 -29.02 -15.91 3.28
C THR A 166 -29.43 -16.74 4.50
N ILE A 167 -28.50 -17.48 5.11
CA ILE A 167 -28.76 -18.28 6.33
C ILE A 167 -29.09 -17.33 7.50
N THR A 168 -28.33 -16.25 7.67
CA THR A 168 -28.57 -15.30 8.75
C THR A 168 -29.91 -14.60 8.61
N ASP A 169 -30.31 -14.22 7.39
CA ASP A 169 -31.62 -13.61 7.12
C ASP A 169 -32.75 -14.60 7.35
N ALA A 170 -32.58 -15.86 6.97
CA ALA A 170 -33.56 -16.91 7.23
C ALA A 170 -33.71 -17.21 8.75
N GLN A 171 -32.64 -17.11 9.52
CA GLN A 171 -32.71 -17.23 10.97
C GLN A 171 -33.38 -16.06 11.67
N ARG A 172 -33.21 -14.84 11.12
CA ARG A 172 -33.87 -13.62 11.65
C ARG A 172 -35.36 -13.54 11.34
N SER A 173 -35.82 -14.24 10.30
CA SER A 173 -37.23 -14.27 9.90
C SER A 173 -38.05 -15.36 10.61
N ARG A 174 -37.44 -16.13 11.50
CA ARG A 174 -38.09 -17.06 12.42
C ARG A 174 -38.29 -16.43 13.78
#